data_24a90c2a5937f7eca0178673d4be643b
#
_entry.id   24a90c2a5937f7eca0178673d4be643b
#
_cell.length_a   1.000
_cell.length_b   1.000
_cell.length_c   1.000
_cell.angle_alpha   90.00
_cell.angle_beta   90.00
_cell.angle_gamma   90.00
#
_symmetry.space_group_name_H-M   'P 1'
#
loop_
_entity.id
_entity.type
_entity.pdbx_description
1 polymer ?
#
loop_
_entity_poly.entity_id
_entity_poly.type
_entity_poly.pdbx_seq_one_letter_code
_entity_poly.pdbx_strand_id
1 'polypeptide(L)'
;MTKYYCSGAVVMSIAGREKNELFLILKTEGNWAYLINGKSRPIESPKKKNFKHLQLVMKDSGLILEKLTNAQVIKFLKDYNKSKDCK
;
A
#
# COMPACT_ATOMS: atom_id res chain seq x y z
N MET A 1 8.00 -11.85 10.28
CA MET A 1 6.77 -11.59 10.95
C MET A 1 5.84 -10.78 10.12
N THR A 2 4.65 -11.24 10.02
CA THR A 2 3.70 -10.63 9.11
C THR A 2 2.51 -10.00 9.82
N LYS A 3 2.51 -9.99 11.12
CA LYS A 3 1.31 -9.52 11.82
C LYS A 3 1.04 -8.03 11.64
N TYR A 4 2.02 -7.27 11.22
CA TYR A 4 1.81 -5.84 10.97
C TYR A 4 1.50 -5.53 9.51
N TYR A 5 1.62 -6.52 8.65
CA TYR A 5 1.38 -6.34 7.22
C TYR A 5 0.05 -6.95 6.85
N CYS A 6 -1.01 -6.26 7.19
CA CYS A 6 -2.38 -6.74 6.96
C CYS A 6 -3.03 -5.98 5.83
N SER A 7 -4.13 -6.55 5.31
CA SER A 7 -4.94 -5.80 4.34
C SER A 7 -5.31 -4.46 4.93
N GLY A 8 -5.23 -3.42 4.14
CA GLY A 8 -5.55 -2.08 4.60
C GLY A 8 -4.37 -1.31 5.15
N ALA A 9 -3.22 -1.95 5.32
CA ALA A 9 -2.03 -1.26 5.78
C ALA A 9 -1.40 -0.48 4.65
N VAL A 10 -0.65 0.57 5.00
CA VAL A 10 0.12 1.34 4.03
C VAL A 10 1.58 1.01 4.20
N VAL A 11 2.25 0.74 3.10
CA VAL A 11 3.66 0.38 3.11
C VAL A 11 4.40 1.20 2.07
N MET A 12 5.72 1.29 2.24
CA MET A 12 6.60 1.91 1.28
C MET A 12 7.51 0.85 0.70
N SER A 13 7.68 0.85 -0.61
CA SER A 13 8.62 -0.04 -1.25
C SER A 13 10.05 0.44 -0.97
N ILE A 14 10.92 -0.48 -0.55
CA ILE A 14 12.30 -0.12 -0.24
C ILE A 14 13.28 -0.72 -1.23
N ALA A 15 12.78 -1.33 -2.29
CA ALA A 15 13.65 -1.95 -3.28
C ALA A 15 12.98 -1.92 -4.66
N GLY A 16 13.80 -2.00 -5.69
CA GLY A 16 13.32 -2.09 -7.06
C GLY A 16 12.94 -0.75 -7.65
N ARG A 17 12.21 -0.81 -8.75
CA ARG A 17 11.83 0.40 -9.47
C ARG A 17 10.88 1.29 -8.69
N GLU A 18 10.08 0.68 -7.83
CA GLU A 18 9.11 1.44 -7.06
C GLU A 18 9.66 1.92 -5.72
N LYS A 19 10.98 1.90 -5.56
CA LYS A 19 11.58 2.34 -4.31
C LYS A 19 11.06 3.71 -3.91
N ASN A 20 10.66 3.82 -2.65
CA ASN A 20 10.14 5.04 -2.05
C ASN A 20 8.70 5.37 -2.43
N GLU A 21 8.02 4.48 -3.15
CA GLU A 21 6.62 4.68 -3.46
C GLU A 21 5.74 4.07 -2.39
N LEU A 22 4.60 4.71 -2.15
CA LEU A 22 3.64 4.23 -1.17
C LEU A 22 2.61 3.32 -1.84
N PHE A 23 2.21 2.30 -1.12
CA PHE A 23 1.20 1.36 -1.60
C PHE A 23 0.26 0.99 -0.47
N LEU A 24 -0.94 0.60 -0.84
CA LEU A 24 -1.90 0.03 0.08
C LEU A 24 -1.88 -1.48 -0.10
N ILE A 25 -1.91 -2.23 1.00
CA ILE A 25 -1.97 -3.68 0.91
C ILE A 25 -3.41 -4.09 0.70
N LEU A 26 -3.67 -4.70 -0.45
CA LEU A 26 -5.00 -5.19 -0.77
C LEU A 26 -5.27 -6.51 -0.05
N LYS A 27 -4.29 -7.40 -0.07
CA LYS A 27 -4.38 -8.67 0.64
C LYS A 27 -2.99 -9.23 0.82
N THR A 28 -2.87 -10.25 1.67
CA THR A 28 -1.60 -10.90 1.92
C THR A 28 -1.74 -12.39 1.69
N GLU A 29 -0.63 -13.03 1.37
CA GLU A 29 -0.59 -14.47 1.15
C GLU A 29 0.80 -14.96 1.52
N GLY A 30 0.92 -15.64 2.66
CA GLY A 30 2.22 -16.07 3.13
C GLY A 30 3.13 -14.88 3.39
N ASN A 31 4.27 -14.85 2.73
CA ASN A 31 5.23 -13.76 2.87
C ASN A 31 5.07 -12.68 1.79
N TRP A 32 3.96 -12.71 1.09
CA TRP A 32 3.72 -11.82 -0.04
C TRP A 32 2.55 -10.89 0.23
N ALA A 33 2.65 -9.70 -0.30
CA ALA A 33 1.58 -8.72 -0.24
C ALA A 33 1.19 -8.32 -1.65
N TYR A 34 -0.10 -8.10 -1.84
CA TYR A 34 -0.63 -7.59 -3.11
C TYR A 34 -0.86 -6.11 -2.93
N LEU A 35 -0.09 -5.31 -3.65
CA LEU A 35 -0.01 -3.86 -3.46
C LEU A 35 -0.74 -3.12 -4.56
N ILE A 36 -1.40 -2.04 -4.16
CA ILE A 36 -2.09 -1.17 -5.11
C ILE A 36 -1.76 0.28 -4.78
N ASN A 37 -1.79 1.13 -5.80
CA ASN A 37 -1.66 2.57 -5.60
C ASN A 37 -2.72 3.33 -6.39
N GLY A 38 -3.60 2.61 -7.08
CA GLY A 38 -4.71 3.21 -7.81
C GLY A 38 -4.35 3.74 -9.19
N LYS A 39 -3.08 3.85 -9.49
CA LYS A 39 -2.62 4.37 -10.78
C LYS A 39 -1.93 3.27 -11.58
N SER A 40 -0.62 3.16 -11.45
CA SER A 40 0.12 2.12 -12.15
C SER A 40 -0.19 0.73 -11.60
N ARG A 41 -0.65 0.66 -10.36
CA ARG A 41 -1.07 -0.61 -9.76
C ARG A 41 -2.50 -0.47 -9.27
N PRO A 42 -3.47 -0.59 -10.18
CA PRO A 42 -4.87 -0.46 -9.77
C PRO A 42 -5.35 -1.72 -9.04
N ILE A 43 -6.53 -1.61 -8.46
CA ILE A 43 -7.13 -2.73 -7.73
C ILE A 43 -7.23 -3.97 -8.61
N GLU A 44 -7.50 -3.76 -9.89
CA GLU A 44 -7.68 -4.87 -10.84
C GLU A 44 -6.36 -5.58 -11.17
N SER A 45 -5.25 -4.95 -10.88
CA SER A 45 -3.95 -5.49 -11.26
C SER A 45 -2.90 -5.16 -10.23
N PRO A 46 -3.01 -5.74 -9.03
CA PRO A 46 -2.08 -5.42 -7.96
C PRO A 46 -0.69 -6.02 -8.22
N LYS A 47 0.28 -5.46 -7.56
CA LYS A 47 1.64 -5.96 -7.64
C LYS A 47 1.93 -6.87 -6.46
N LYS A 48 2.45 -8.05 -6.74
CA LYS A 48 2.84 -9.00 -5.70
C LYS A 48 4.28 -8.71 -5.29
N LYS A 49 4.50 -8.49 -4.00
CA LYS A 49 5.84 -8.17 -3.52
C LYS A 49 6.09 -8.82 -2.17
N ASN A 50 7.31 -9.27 -1.96
CA ASN A 50 7.68 -9.92 -0.71
C ASN A 50 7.79 -8.88 0.41
N PHE A 51 7.36 -9.25 1.61
CA PHE A 51 7.40 -8.34 2.75
C PHE A 51 8.78 -7.78 3.04
N LYS A 52 9.83 -8.53 2.74
CA LYS A 52 11.17 -8.06 3.04
C LYS A 52 11.58 -6.85 2.23
N HIS A 53 10.83 -6.54 1.18
CA HIS A 53 11.09 -5.36 0.36
C HIS A 53 10.17 -4.20 0.71
N LEU A 54 9.47 -4.30 1.83
CA LEU A 54 8.49 -3.30 2.22
C LEU A 54 8.80 -2.77 3.61
N GLN A 55 8.43 -1.52 3.82
CA GLN A 55 8.53 -0.90 5.13
C GLN A 55 7.13 -0.46 5.53
N LEU A 56 6.71 -0.86 6.73
CA LEU A 56 5.40 -0.48 7.23
C LEU A 56 5.35 1.01 7.51
N VAL A 57 4.34 1.67 6.97
CA VAL A 57 4.13 3.10 7.18
C VAL A 57 2.95 3.33 8.11
N MET A 58 1.88 2.58 7.89
CA MET A 58 0.67 2.74 8.69
C MET A 58 0.00 1.38 8.80
N LYS A 59 -0.27 0.94 10.03
CA LYS A 59 -0.84 -0.39 10.24
C LYS A 59 -2.22 -0.55 9.66
N ASP A 60 -3.00 0.51 9.64
CA ASP A 60 -4.37 0.43 9.20
C ASP A 60 -4.79 1.77 8.62
N SER A 61 -5.14 1.76 7.35
CA SER A 61 -5.56 2.98 6.67
C SER A 61 -6.98 3.39 7.05
N GLY A 62 -7.76 2.44 7.55
CA GLY A 62 -9.15 2.71 7.86
C GLY A 62 -10.06 2.63 6.64
N LEU A 63 -9.51 2.26 5.50
CA LEU A 63 -10.30 2.16 4.28
C LEU A 63 -11.10 0.86 4.27
N ILE A 64 -12.30 0.92 3.70
CA ILE A 64 -13.17 -0.25 3.58
C ILE A 64 -12.85 -0.93 2.28
N LEU A 65 -12.14 -2.05 2.36
CA LEU A 65 -11.60 -2.70 1.17
C LEU A 65 -12.68 -3.24 0.23
N GLU A 66 -13.81 -3.68 0.77
CA GLU A 66 -14.88 -4.23 -0.06
C GLU A 66 -15.49 -3.18 -0.98
N LYS A 67 -15.37 -1.91 -0.62
CA LYS A 67 -15.95 -0.83 -1.40
C LYS A 67 -14.90 0.11 -1.96
N LEU A 68 -13.66 -0.34 -1.97
CA LEU A 68 -12.55 0.49 -2.36
C LEU A 68 -12.54 0.75 -3.87
N THR A 69 -12.25 1.99 -4.24
CA THR A 69 -12.07 2.35 -5.64
C THR A 69 -10.66 2.87 -5.83
N ASN A 70 -10.18 2.84 -7.08
CA ASN A 70 -8.86 3.34 -7.38
C ASN A 70 -8.74 4.82 -7.04
N ALA A 71 -9.80 5.58 -7.25
CA ALA A 71 -9.79 7.00 -6.91
C ALA A 71 -9.57 7.23 -5.42
N GLN A 72 -10.17 6.39 -4.59
CA GLN A 72 -9.99 6.50 -3.15
C GLN A 72 -8.56 6.18 -2.75
N VAL A 73 -7.96 5.18 -3.39
CA VAL A 73 -6.57 4.80 -3.11
C VAL A 73 -5.64 5.95 -3.47
N ILE A 74 -5.83 6.51 -4.67
CA ILE A 74 -5.00 7.62 -5.14
C ILE A 74 -5.10 8.79 -4.17
N LYS A 75 -6.31 9.15 -3.80
CA LYS A 75 -6.52 10.28 -2.92
C LYS A 75 -5.92 10.05 -1.54
N PHE A 76 -6.12 8.85 -1.00
CA PHE A 76 -5.60 8.55 0.32
C PHE A 76 -4.08 8.64 0.37
N LEU A 77 -3.41 8.01 -0.59
CA LEU A 77 -1.95 8.00 -0.61
C LEU A 77 -1.40 9.40 -0.88
N LYS A 78 -2.07 10.13 -1.75
CA LYS A 78 -1.65 11.50 -2.06
C LYS A 78 -1.78 12.39 -0.83
N ASP A 79 -2.88 12.28 -0.11
CA ASP A 79 -3.11 13.07 1.09
C ASP A 79 -2.10 12.73 2.17
N TYR A 80 -1.76 11.46 2.29
CA TYR A 80 -0.78 11.04 3.27
C TYR A 80 0.59 11.65 2.95
N ASN A 81 1.01 11.57 1.70
CA ASN A 81 2.27 12.15 1.27
C ASN A 81 2.32 13.65 1.52
N LYS A 82 1.23 14.31 1.18
CA LYS A 82 1.14 15.75 1.35
C LYS A 82 1.25 16.15 2.81
N SER A 83 0.55 15.43 3.66
CA SER A 83 0.57 15.67 5.08
C SER A 83 1.98 15.48 5.64
N LYS A 84 2.65 14.46 5.17
CA LYS A 84 4.01 14.17 5.59
C LYS A 84 4.97 15.26 5.15
N ASP A 85 4.75 15.80 3.96
CA ASP A 85 5.62 16.85 3.43
C ASP A 85 5.44 18.19 4.10
N CYS A 86 4.33 18.35 4.77
CA CYS A 86 4.03 19.61 5.42
C CYS A 86 4.79 19.86 6.72
N LYS A 87 5.61 18.94 7.10
CA LYS A 87 6.32 19.08 8.37
C LYS A 87 7.40 20.13 8.37
#